data_4a95f7fa4b9aa359235c9d1994f61e02
#
_entry.id   4a95f7fa4b9aa359235c9d1994f61e02
#
_cell.length_a   1.000
_cell.length_b   1.000
_cell.length_c   1.000
_cell.angle_alpha   90.00
_cell.angle_beta   90.00
_cell.angle_gamma   90.00
#
_symmetry.space_group_name_H-M   'P 1'
#
loop_
_entity.id
_entity.type
_entity.pdbx_description
1 polymer ?
#
loop_
_entity_poly.entity_id
_entity_poly.type
_entity_poly.pdbx_seq_one_letter_code
_entity_poly.pdbx_strand_id
1 'polypeptide(L)'
;MKENKIEAIDILDRIIIGRVDPHIYAFTTNTVPNYLKVGDTYRPVSKRLNEWREFFPELEKQYENKAIIDEETYFRDYAIHQYLENDLNKKRLKPDDLKDGIYYSREFFKETQILDIENAIEDIKENYQANSSKYEYYSSENRLPQTYHYQRGVNWDLRPNQEAAVNSFIQAVKNGRTNLLMYAVMRFGKSFTSLCCALEMKAQTVLVVSAKADVKDEWKKTVESAGNFSAYVFIESSDLLANENVISEKHSEGKKMVIFLTLQDLQGDNIKDKHKELFGEQIDLLIVDETHFGARAESFGKILKNAGYDKADEKNISKLEDENIDLVEADVEIKKINAKIRLHLSGTPYRILMGSEFEKEDIISFVQFSDIVKEQEEWDRKHLNNDDVNEWDNPYYGFPQMVRFAFNPNKSSRKKMEALRKSGVSFAFSKLFEPISIKKDTNHQGHKKFINEHEILDLLKVIDGSKEDEELLGFLDYDKNQRR
;
A
#
# COMPACT_ATOMS: atom_id res chain seq x y z
N MET A 1 36.59 1.65 -5.65
CA MET A 1 35.96 0.39 -5.14
C MET A 1 34.51 0.48 -5.54
N LYS A 2 34.00 -0.45 -6.35
CA LYS A 2 32.56 -0.50 -6.64
C LYS A 2 31.85 -0.87 -5.34
N GLU A 3 31.06 0.05 -4.79
CA GLU A 3 30.09 -0.31 -3.75
C GLU A 3 29.14 -1.35 -4.33
N ASN A 4 29.18 -2.55 -3.80
CA ASN A 4 28.17 -3.55 -4.09
C ASN A 4 26.87 -3.05 -3.45
N LYS A 5 25.99 -2.43 -4.22
CA LYS A 5 24.61 -2.20 -3.82
C LYS A 5 23.99 -3.58 -3.62
N ILE A 6 23.79 -3.96 -2.37
CA ILE A 6 23.00 -5.14 -2.00
C ILE A 6 21.55 -4.75 -2.21
N GLU A 7 20.88 -5.41 -3.13
CA GLU A 7 19.45 -5.18 -3.35
C GLU A 7 18.63 -5.72 -2.17
N ALA A 8 17.50 -5.11 -1.89
CA ALA A 8 16.61 -5.53 -0.77
C ALA A 8 16.20 -7.00 -0.88
N ILE A 9 16.08 -7.53 -2.10
CA ILE A 9 15.76 -8.94 -2.35
C ILE A 9 16.87 -9.88 -1.90
N ASP A 10 18.15 -9.48 -2.05
CA ASP A 10 19.30 -10.28 -1.60
C ASP A 10 19.37 -10.33 -0.07
N ILE A 11 18.95 -9.26 0.60
CA ILE A 11 18.86 -9.21 2.07
C ILE A 11 17.72 -10.13 2.53
N LEU A 12 16.57 -10.05 1.90
CA LEU A 12 15.41 -10.88 2.25
C LEU A 12 15.68 -12.37 2.02
N ASP A 13 16.33 -12.72 0.93
CA ASP A 13 16.73 -14.10 0.67
C ASP A 13 17.69 -14.63 1.76
N ARG A 14 18.69 -13.84 2.13
CA ARG A 14 19.62 -14.21 3.22
C ARG A 14 18.96 -14.27 4.59
N ILE A 15 17.93 -13.49 4.83
CA ILE A 15 17.18 -13.49 6.09
C ILE A 15 16.28 -14.72 6.20
N ILE A 16 15.74 -15.21 5.11
CA ILE A 16 14.77 -16.30 5.08
C ILE A 16 15.48 -17.66 4.99
N ILE A 17 16.60 -17.73 4.27
CA ILE A 17 17.42 -18.94 4.16
C ILE A 17 17.85 -19.41 5.55
N GLY A 18 17.46 -20.64 5.90
CA GLY A 18 17.84 -21.31 7.15
C GLY A 18 16.89 -21.12 8.33
N ARG A 19 15.81 -20.35 8.21
CA ARG A 19 14.78 -20.21 9.29
C ARG A 19 13.53 -21.05 9.05
N VAL A 20 13.20 -21.27 7.79
CA VAL A 20 12.04 -22.04 7.39
C VAL A 20 12.52 -23.02 6.32
N ASP A 21 12.14 -24.28 6.44
CA ASP A 21 12.48 -25.27 5.43
C ASP A 21 11.94 -24.81 4.07
N PRO A 22 12.78 -24.65 3.05
CA PRO A 22 12.30 -24.36 1.72
C PRO A 22 11.55 -25.57 1.15
N HIS A 23 10.52 -25.30 0.37
CA HIS A 23 9.77 -26.35 -0.32
C HIS A 23 9.90 -26.17 -1.82
N ILE A 24 10.19 -27.24 -2.52
CA ILE A 24 10.00 -27.33 -3.97
C ILE A 24 8.52 -27.59 -4.22
N TYR A 25 7.95 -26.85 -5.15
CA TYR A 25 6.60 -27.11 -5.64
C TYR A 25 6.58 -27.10 -7.17
N ALA A 26 5.66 -27.86 -7.73
CA ALA A 26 5.40 -27.83 -9.16
C ALA A 26 3.88 -27.82 -9.43
N PHE A 27 3.51 -27.15 -10.52
CA PHE A 27 2.14 -27.15 -11.00
C PHE A 27 2.05 -27.15 -12.52
N THR A 28 0.93 -27.60 -13.02
CA THR A 28 0.52 -27.49 -14.42
C THR A 28 -0.61 -26.48 -14.55
N THR A 29 -0.80 -25.95 -15.76
CA THR A 29 -1.93 -25.08 -16.09
C THR A 29 -2.32 -25.26 -17.55
N ASN A 30 -3.61 -25.16 -17.83
CA ASN A 30 -4.13 -25.21 -19.21
C ASN A 30 -3.71 -23.98 -20.03
N THR A 31 -3.32 -22.89 -19.38
CA THR A 31 -2.81 -21.68 -20.02
C THR A 31 -1.47 -21.92 -20.73
N VAL A 32 -0.62 -22.80 -20.17
CA VAL A 32 0.69 -23.18 -20.73
C VAL A 32 0.74 -24.72 -20.85
N PRO A 33 0.06 -25.31 -21.81
CA PRO A 33 -0.06 -26.77 -21.93
C PRO A 33 1.29 -27.42 -22.25
N ASN A 34 1.49 -28.63 -21.76
CA ASN A 34 2.72 -29.44 -21.92
C ASN A 34 3.95 -28.87 -21.20
N TYR A 35 3.77 -27.94 -20.26
CA TYR A 35 4.84 -27.45 -19.41
C TYR A 35 4.52 -27.71 -17.95
N LEU A 36 5.56 -27.99 -17.18
CA LEU A 36 5.52 -28.07 -15.72
C LEU A 36 6.28 -26.86 -15.16
N LYS A 37 5.62 -26.07 -14.31
CA LYS A 37 6.29 -25.00 -13.57
C LYS A 37 6.92 -25.60 -12.32
N VAL A 38 8.22 -25.34 -12.12
CA VAL A 38 8.98 -25.78 -10.96
C VAL A 38 9.57 -24.57 -10.25
N GLY A 39 9.34 -24.45 -8.97
CA GLY A 39 9.87 -23.33 -8.17
C GLY A 39 10.02 -23.70 -6.70
N ASP A 40 10.61 -22.81 -5.94
CA ASP A 40 10.71 -22.95 -4.50
C ASP A 40 9.91 -21.89 -3.73
N THR A 41 9.72 -22.13 -2.45
CA THR A 41 9.11 -21.17 -1.53
C THR A 41 9.48 -21.47 -0.08
N TYR A 42 9.70 -20.42 0.70
CA TYR A 42 9.83 -20.48 2.16
C TYR A 42 8.49 -20.25 2.87
N ARG A 43 7.45 -19.90 2.12
CA ARG A 43 6.08 -19.76 2.63
C ARG A 43 5.31 -21.05 2.44
N PRO A 44 4.19 -21.26 3.14
CA PRO A 44 3.32 -22.39 2.86
C PRO A 44 3.01 -22.48 1.36
N VAL A 45 3.22 -23.66 0.77
CA VAL A 45 3.03 -23.86 -0.68
C VAL A 45 1.63 -23.47 -1.12
N SER A 46 0.61 -23.73 -0.29
CA SER A 46 -0.77 -23.30 -0.56
C SER A 46 -0.91 -21.78 -0.75
N LYS A 47 -0.21 -20.98 0.05
CA LYS A 47 -0.16 -19.52 -0.11
C LYS A 47 0.49 -19.11 -1.43
N ARG A 48 1.64 -19.74 -1.73
CA ARG A 48 2.36 -19.44 -2.97
C ARG A 48 1.56 -19.81 -4.21
N LEU A 49 0.86 -20.94 -4.19
CA LEU A 49 -0.02 -21.34 -5.29
C LEU A 49 -1.23 -20.40 -5.43
N ASN A 50 -1.75 -19.85 -4.33
CA ASN A 50 -2.83 -18.85 -4.41
C ASN A 50 -2.38 -17.56 -5.10
N GLU A 51 -1.14 -17.12 -4.89
CA GLU A 51 -0.55 -15.99 -5.62
C GLU A 51 -0.42 -16.30 -7.11
N TRP A 52 0.01 -17.52 -7.46
CA TRP A 52 0.08 -17.92 -8.85
C TRP A 52 -1.30 -18.04 -9.54
N ARG A 53 -2.39 -18.28 -8.79
CA ARG A 53 -3.74 -18.32 -9.33
C ARG A 53 -4.23 -16.98 -9.86
N GLU A 54 -3.61 -15.88 -9.47
CA GLU A 54 -3.90 -14.56 -10.06
C GLU A 54 -3.53 -14.54 -11.55
N PHE A 55 -2.47 -15.25 -11.94
CA PHE A 55 -1.99 -15.34 -13.31
C PHE A 55 -2.48 -16.59 -14.03
N PHE A 56 -2.66 -17.68 -13.29
CA PHE A 56 -3.06 -19.00 -13.78
C PHE A 56 -4.22 -19.55 -12.93
N PRO A 57 -5.46 -19.08 -13.13
CA PRO A 57 -6.59 -19.43 -12.28
C PRO A 57 -6.88 -20.93 -12.15
N GLU A 58 -6.60 -21.70 -13.22
CA GLU A 58 -6.83 -23.16 -13.31
C GLU A 58 -5.56 -23.97 -13.07
N LEU A 59 -4.60 -23.45 -12.30
CA LEU A 59 -3.42 -24.24 -11.97
C LEU A 59 -3.76 -25.41 -11.07
N GLU A 60 -3.11 -26.55 -11.34
CA GLU A 60 -3.19 -27.78 -10.57
C GLU A 60 -1.84 -28.11 -9.94
N LYS A 61 -1.78 -28.20 -8.62
CA LYS A 61 -0.57 -28.63 -7.91
C LYS A 61 -0.25 -30.09 -8.26
N GLN A 62 0.98 -30.32 -8.73
CA GLN A 62 1.48 -31.65 -9.11
C GLN A 62 2.50 -32.20 -8.11
N TYR A 63 3.26 -31.31 -7.46
CA TYR A 63 4.35 -31.73 -6.56
C TYR A 63 4.53 -30.73 -5.41
N GLU A 64 4.93 -31.28 -4.25
CA GLU A 64 5.34 -30.51 -3.08
C GLU A 64 6.24 -31.38 -2.21
N ASN A 65 7.46 -30.92 -1.92
CA ASN A 65 8.36 -31.58 -1.00
C ASN A 65 9.35 -30.57 -0.40
N LYS A 66 9.95 -30.93 0.76
CA LYS A 66 11.00 -30.10 1.36
C LYS A 66 12.27 -30.14 0.50
N ALA A 67 12.91 -28.98 0.35
CA ALA A 67 14.17 -28.82 -0.39
C ALA A 67 15.39 -28.95 0.55
N ILE A 68 15.42 -30.00 1.36
CA ILE A 68 16.45 -30.26 2.35
C ILE A 68 17.30 -31.48 1.98
N ILE A 69 18.58 -31.41 2.26
CA ILE A 69 19.52 -32.53 2.16
C ILE A 69 19.55 -33.27 3.51
N ASP A 70 19.80 -32.54 4.57
CA ASP A 70 19.84 -32.97 5.98
C ASP A 70 19.27 -31.82 6.87
N GLU A 71 19.45 -31.94 8.21
CA GLU A 71 18.92 -30.95 9.18
C GLU A 71 19.59 -29.58 9.07
N GLU A 72 20.75 -29.49 8.41
CA GLU A 72 21.56 -28.26 8.36
C GLU A 72 21.78 -27.76 6.93
N THR A 73 21.37 -28.49 5.91
CA THR A 73 21.69 -28.17 4.51
C THR A 73 20.46 -28.18 3.63
N TYR A 74 20.35 -27.13 2.83
CA TYR A 74 19.26 -26.92 1.88
C TYR A 74 19.77 -26.75 0.46
N PHE A 75 18.86 -26.89 -0.51
CA PHE A 75 19.05 -26.49 -1.90
C PHE A 75 17.89 -25.63 -2.38
N ARG A 76 18.07 -24.96 -3.51
CA ARG A 76 17.06 -24.12 -4.15
C ARG A 76 16.58 -24.75 -5.45
N ASP A 77 15.47 -24.23 -5.98
CA ASP A 77 14.91 -24.62 -7.28
C ASP A 77 15.94 -24.53 -8.43
N TYR A 78 16.94 -23.62 -8.33
CA TYR A 78 18.03 -23.52 -9.31
C TYR A 78 18.78 -24.83 -9.52
N ALA A 79 18.97 -25.63 -8.49
CA ALA A 79 19.63 -26.91 -8.60
C ALA A 79 18.80 -27.91 -9.45
N ILE A 80 17.48 -27.93 -9.23
CA ILE A 80 16.57 -28.73 -10.05
C ILE A 80 16.52 -28.20 -11.48
N HIS A 81 16.43 -26.88 -11.66
CA HIS A 81 16.45 -26.26 -12.98
C HIS A 81 17.72 -26.63 -13.74
N GLN A 82 18.87 -26.61 -13.08
CA GLN A 82 20.14 -26.98 -13.66
C GLN A 82 20.15 -28.46 -14.14
N TYR A 83 19.62 -29.39 -13.33
CA TYR A 83 19.48 -30.79 -13.71
C TYR A 83 18.56 -30.97 -14.92
N LEU A 84 17.39 -30.34 -14.89
CA LEU A 84 16.43 -30.41 -15.98
C LEU A 84 17.00 -29.90 -17.31
N GLU A 85 17.78 -28.82 -17.27
CA GLU A 85 18.40 -28.26 -18.47
C GLU A 85 19.63 -29.04 -18.96
N ASN A 86 20.57 -29.33 -18.04
CA ASN A 86 21.88 -29.83 -18.41
C ASN A 86 21.92 -31.36 -18.54
N ASP A 87 21.22 -32.10 -17.67
CA ASP A 87 21.22 -33.54 -17.65
C ASP A 87 20.08 -34.12 -18.51
N LEU A 88 18.90 -33.50 -18.48
CA LEU A 88 17.74 -33.96 -19.23
C LEU A 88 17.45 -33.16 -20.52
N ASN A 89 18.21 -32.10 -20.80
CA ASN A 89 18.02 -31.22 -21.95
C ASN A 89 16.58 -30.68 -22.10
N LYS A 90 15.85 -30.49 -20.97
CA LYS A 90 14.51 -29.94 -20.98
C LYS A 90 14.57 -28.46 -21.39
N LYS A 91 13.62 -28.03 -22.20
CA LYS A 91 13.56 -26.65 -22.71
C LYS A 91 12.69 -25.78 -21.81
N ARG A 92 13.20 -24.61 -21.47
CA ARG A 92 12.39 -23.59 -20.80
C ARG A 92 11.40 -22.94 -21.76
N LEU A 93 10.29 -22.50 -21.22
CA LEU A 93 9.35 -21.64 -21.91
C LEU A 93 10.05 -20.35 -22.35
N LYS A 94 9.78 -19.90 -23.57
CA LYS A 94 10.24 -18.61 -24.10
C LYS A 94 9.06 -17.66 -24.27
N PRO A 95 9.27 -16.34 -24.18
CA PRO A 95 8.20 -15.37 -24.42
C PRO A 95 7.49 -15.57 -25.76
N ASP A 96 8.25 -15.91 -26.80
CA ASP A 96 7.74 -16.14 -28.17
C ASP A 96 6.86 -17.40 -28.28
N ASP A 97 6.91 -18.30 -27.31
CA ASP A 97 6.08 -19.51 -27.27
C ASP A 97 4.68 -19.24 -26.68
N LEU A 98 4.46 -18.04 -26.13
CA LEU A 98 3.22 -17.63 -25.48
C LEU A 98 2.32 -16.80 -26.39
N LYS A 99 1.02 -16.93 -26.19
CA LYS A 99 0.05 -16.00 -26.78
C LYS A 99 0.09 -14.66 -26.04
N ASP A 100 -0.22 -13.58 -26.76
CA ASP A 100 -0.30 -12.24 -26.18
C ASP A 100 -1.20 -12.22 -24.93
N GLY A 101 -0.76 -11.51 -23.90
CA GLY A 101 -1.50 -11.32 -22.67
C GLY A 101 -1.32 -12.42 -21.61
N ILE A 102 -0.53 -13.47 -21.87
CA ILE A 102 -0.21 -14.50 -20.88
C ILE A 102 1.04 -14.08 -20.07
N TYR A 103 0.96 -14.22 -18.75
CA TYR A 103 2.09 -13.95 -17.86
C TYR A 103 3.25 -14.90 -18.15
N TYR A 104 4.43 -14.35 -18.40
CA TYR A 104 5.65 -15.10 -18.67
C TYR A 104 6.40 -15.43 -17.38
N SER A 105 6.79 -16.70 -17.22
CA SER A 105 7.78 -17.14 -16.24
C SER A 105 8.74 -18.13 -16.87
N ARG A 106 10.03 -17.94 -16.67
CA ARG A 106 11.09 -18.82 -17.17
C ARG A 106 11.20 -20.16 -16.42
N GLU A 107 10.39 -20.35 -15.39
CA GLU A 107 10.41 -21.56 -14.53
C GLU A 107 9.48 -22.66 -15.04
N PHE A 108 8.97 -22.53 -16.25
CA PHE A 108 8.22 -23.57 -16.96
C PHE A 108 9.14 -24.40 -17.86
N PHE A 109 9.08 -25.74 -17.69
CA PHE A 109 9.88 -26.69 -18.44
C PHE A 109 9.00 -27.61 -19.27
N LYS A 110 9.34 -27.71 -20.57
CA LYS A 110 8.58 -28.49 -21.55
C LYS A 110 8.70 -29.98 -21.29
N GLU A 111 7.59 -30.71 -21.39
CA GLU A 111 7.54 -32.19 -21.33
C GLU A 111 8.23 -32.73 -20.08
N THR A 112 8.14 -32.03 -18.96
CA THR A 112 8.74 -32.43 -17.70
C THR A 112 7.70 -33.15 -16.85
N GLN A 113 8.11 -34.24 -16.21
CA GLN A 113 7.29 -35.09 -15.35
C GLN A 113 7.74 -34.96 -13.89
N ILE A 114 6.90 -35.41 -12.96
CA ILE A 114 7.22 -35.40 -11.52
C ILE A 114 8.46 -36.24 -11.25
N LEU A 115 8.59 -37.39 -11.92
CA LEU A 115 9.76 -38.26 -11.80
C LEU A 115 11.06 -37.52 -12.17
N ASP A 116 11.04 -36.61 -13.10
CA ASP A 116 12.22 -35.79 -13.46
C ASP A 116 12.66 -34.91 -12.28
N ILE A 117 11.71 -34.41 -11.47
CA ILE A 117 12.01 -33.63 -10.26
C ILE A 117 12.57 -34.54 -9.16
N GLU A 118 11.98 -35.70 -8.98
CA GLU A 118 12.44 -36.69 -7.98
C GLU A 118 13.87 -37.14 -8.27
N ASN A 119 14.16 -37.49 -9.52
CA ASN A 119 15.51 -37.83 -9.98
C ASN A 119 16.49 -36.65 -9.78
N ALA A 120 16.06 -35.41 -10.04
CA ALA A 120 16.89 -34.24 -9.78
C ALA A 120 17.24 -34.11 -8.30
N ILE A 121 16.28 -34.36 -7.40
CA ILE A 121 16.51 -34.29 -5.96
C ILE A 121 17.46 -35.39 -5.51
N GLU A 122 17.35 -36.58 -6.06
CA GLU A 122 18.28 -37.66 -5.78
C GLU A 122 19.70 -37.32 -6.26
N ASP A 123 19.87 -36.87 -7.49
CA ASP A 123 21.15 -36.42 -8.04
C ASP A 123 21.77 -35.28 -7.20
N ILE A 124 20.97 -34.30 -6.75
CA ILE A 124 21.42 -33.24 -5.87
C ILE A 124 21.95 -33.79 -4.54
N LYS A 125 21.26 -34.76 -3.92
CA LYS A 125 21.67 -35.39 -2.67
C LYS A 125 22.95 -36.22 -2.84
N GLU A 126 23.06 -36.99 -3.92
CA GLU A 126 24.25 -37.79 -4.24
C GLU A 126 25.48 -36.91 -4.48
N ASN A 127 25.31 -35.80 -5.22
CA ASN A 127 26.37 -34.82 -5.45
C ASN A 127 26.84 -34.13 -4.16
N TYR A 128 25.95 -33.85 -3.23
CA TYR A 128 26.32 -33.35 -1.91
C TYR A 128 27.17 -34.33 -1.13
N GLN A 129 26.74 -35.59 -1.07
CA GLN A 129 27.48 -36.66 -0.39
C GLN A 129 28.86 -36.89 -1.01
N ALA A 130 28.97 -36.73 -2.32
CA ALA A 130 30.23 -36.84 -3.05
C ALA A 130 31.12 -35.58 -2.97
N ASN A 131 30.73 -34.55 -2.22
CA ASN A 131 31.39 -33.26 -2.18
C ASN A 131 31.61 -32.64 -3.57
N SER A 132 30.67 -32.83 -4.48
CA SER A 132 30.73 -32.28 -5.83
C SER A 132 30.37 -30.80 -5.84
N SER A 133 31.04 -30.04 -6.72
CA SER A 133 30.71 -28.62 -6.94
C SER A 133 29.64 -28.42 -8.02
N LYS A 134 28.87 -29.46 -8.37
CA LYS A 134 27.86 -29.41 -9.42
C LYS A 134 26.72 -28.45 -9.03
N TYR A 135 26.33 -28.42 -7.77
CA TYR A 135 25.23 -27.62 -7.25
C TYR A 135 25.68 -26.69 -6.13
N GLU A 136 24.89 -25.64 -5.93
CA GLU A 136 25.01 -24.73 -4.79
C GLU A 136 24.16 -25.26 -3.62
N TYR A 137 24.74 -25.27 -2.43
CA TYR A 137 24.08 -25.67 -1.20
C TYR A 137 24.13 -24.55 -0.18
N TYR A 138 23.11 -24.50 0.65
CA TYR A 138 22.93 -23.45 1.64
C TYR A 138 22.89 -24.07 3.03
N SER A 139 23.69 -23.56 3.96
CA SER A 139 23.75 -24.08 5.32
C SER A 139 22.84 -23.28 6.26
N SER A 140 22.15 -24.01 7.15
CA SER A 140 21.41 -23.42 8.26
C SER A 140 22.32 -22.90 9.39
N GLU A 141 23.61 -23.20 9.37
CA GLU A 141 24.57 -22.64 10.34
C GLU A 141 24.67 -21.13 10.24
N ASN A 142 24.32 -20.55 9.11
CA ASN A 142 24.07 -19.11 8.96
C ASN A 142 22.72 -18.69 9.54
N ARG A 143 22.21 -19.41 10.56
CA ARG A 143 21.02 -18.98 11.29
C ARG A 143 21.26 -17.55 11.73
N LEU A 144 20.40 -16.69 11.23
CA LEU A 144 20.40 -15.33 11.70
C LEU A 144 20.29 -15.34 13.23
N PRO A 145 21.05 -14.50 13.93
CA PRO A 145 20.91 -14.41 15.36
C PRO A 145 19.43 -14.21 15.72
N GLN A 146 18.98 -14.83 16.82
CA GLN A 146 17.59 -14.71 17.28
C GLN A 146 17.15 -13.24 17.42
N THR A 147 18.11 -12.34 17.55
CA THR A 147 17.96 -10.90 17.55
C THR A 147 18.74 -10.31 16.37
N TYR A 148 18.06 -9.86 15.36
CA TYR A 148 18.69 -9.11 14.29
C TYR A 148 18.78 -7.64 14.69
N HIS A 149 20.00 -7.14 14.89
CA HIS A 149 20.23 -5.70 15.06
C HIS A 149 20.20 -5.05 13.67
N TYR A 150 19.01 -4.65 13.24
CA TYR A 150 18.84 -3.86 12.04
C TYR A 150 19.46 -2.48 12.27
N GLN A 151 20.48 -2.14 11.51
CA GLN A 151 20.90 -0.74 11.42
C GLN A 151 19.89 -0.04 10.50
N ARG A 152 19.16 0.89 11.06
CA ARG A 152 18.29 1.74 10.27
C ARG A 152 19.09 2.46 9.21
N GLY A 153 18.46 2.73 8.08
CA GLY A 153 19.08 3.42 6.97
C GLY A 153 19.57 4.83 7.34
N VAL A 154 20.07 5.54 6.35
CA VAL A 154 20.47 6.94 6.50
C VAL A 154 19.28 7.81 6.90
N ASN A 155 19.56 8.96 7.50
CA ASN A 155 18.54 9.97 7.73
C ASN A 155 17.93 10.41 6.40
N TRP A 156 16.61 10.54 6.40
CA TRP A 156 15.91 11.13 5.27
C TRP A 156 15.84 12.64 5.44
N ASP A 157 16.02 13.35 4.34
CA ASP A 157 15.98 14.80 4.33
C ASP A 157 14.55 15.30 4.06
N LEU A 158 14.17 16.37 4.74
CA LEU A 158 12.93 17.08 4.48
C LEU A 158 13.08 17.93 3.21
N ARG A 159 12.07 17.84 2.34
CA ARG A 159 11.93 18.82 1.27
C ARG A 159 11.60 20.20 1.84
N PRO A 160 11.89 21.30 1.10
CA PRO A 160 11.66 22.66 1.63
C PRO A 160 10.25 22.89 2.16
N ASN A 161 9.24 22.40 1.47
CA ASN A 161 7.83 22.53 1.90
C ASN A 161 7.50 21.67 3.13
N GLN A 162 8.14 20.52 3.32
CA GLN A 162 8.02 19.69 4.51
C GLN A 162 8.73 20.34 5.71
N GLU A 163 9.93 20.90 5.50
CA GLU A 163 10.65 21.66 6.51
C GLU A 163 9.85 22.89 6.97
N ALA A 164 9.25 23.62 6.04
CA ALA A 164 8.37 24.73 6.36
C ALA A 164 7.17 24.29 7.23
N ALA A 165 6.57 23.13 6.95
CA ALA A 165 5.48 22.57 7.75
C ALA A 165 5.95 22.20 9.17
N VAL A 166 7.11 21.58 9.32
CA VAL A 166 7.69 21.25 10.65
C VAL A 166 8.00 22.52 11.44
N ASN A 167 8.59 23.53 10.81
CA ASN A 167 8.87 24.80 11.45
C ASN A 167 7.58 25.52 11.90
N SER A 168 6.55 25.51 11.07
CA SER A 168 5.23 26.09 11.41
C SER A 168 4.59 25.32 12.58
N PHE A 169 4.70 23.99 12.60
CA PHE A 169 4.24 23.19 13.72
C PHE A 169 4.89 23.61 15.04
N ILE A 170 6.22 23.68 15.07
CA ILE A 170 6.97 24.05 16.27
C ILE A 170 6.59 25.46 16.73
N GLN A 171 6.44 26.39 15.78
CA GLN A 171 6.01 27.76 16.12
C GLN A 171 4.60 27.80 16.70
N ALA A 172 3.65 27.06 16.12
CA ALA A 172 2.28 26.97 16.64
C ALA A 172 2.25 26.38 18.05
N VAL A 173 2.99 25.30 18.32
CA VAL A 173 3.13 24.70 19.64
C VAL A 173 3.73 25.68 20.65
N LYS A 174 4.78 26.42 20.29
CA LYS A 174 5.38 27.47 21.14
C LYS A 174 4.40 28.58 21.47
N ASN A 175 3.47 28.86 20.56
CA ASN A 175 2.41 29.86 20.75
C ASN A 175 1.19 29.31 21.54
N GLY A 176 1.32 28.10 22.09
CA GLY A 176 0.27 27.46 22.92
C GLY A 176 -0.87 26.81 22.15
N ARG A 177 -0.71 26.62 20.82
CA ARG A 177 -1.71 25.94 20.01
C ARG A 177 -1.57 24.43 20.22
N THR A 178 -2.69 23.75 20.39
CA THR A 178 -2.71 22.31 20.73
C THR A 178 -3.50 21.46 19.75
N ASN A 179 -4.29 22.05 18.86
CA ASN A 179 -5.09 21.38 17.86
C ASN A 179 -4.71 21.94 16.50
N LEU A 180 -3.91 21.16 15.75
CA LEU A 180 -3.23 21.63 14.54
C LEU A 180 -3.68 20.86 13.30
N LEU A 181 -3.61 21.49 12.14
CA LEU A 181 -3.98 20.91 10.85
C LEU A 181 -2.84 20.99 9.86
N MET A 182 -2.46 19.82 9.30
CA MET A 182 -1.60 19.70 8.13
C MET A 182 -2.46 19.29 6.94
N TYR A 183 -2.76 20.25 6.07
CA TYR A 183 -3.32 19.94 4.76
C TYR A 183 -2.19 19.80 3.74
N ALA A 184 -2.12 18.67 3.08
CA ALA A 184 -1.18 18.45 1.98
C ALA A 184 -1.69 17.37 1.02
N VAL A 185 -1.40 17.56 -0.26
CA VAL A 185 -1.77 16.62 -1.32
C VAL A 185 -1.21 15.22 -1.08
N MET A 186 -1.74 14.23 -1.80
CA MET A 186 -1.16 12.88 -1.83
C MET A 186 0.31 12.94 -2.27
N ARG A 187 1.13 12.02 -1.74
CA ARG A 187 2.58 11.93 -1.96
C ARG A 187 3.40 13.10 -1.42
N PHE A 188 2.80 14.03 -0.69
CA PHE A 188 3.54 15.03 0.07
C PHE A 188 4.52 14.41 1.08
N GLY A 189 4.24 13.19 1.57
CA GLY A 189 5.01 12.56 2.64
C GLY A 189 4.52 12.96 4.03
N LYS A 190 3.20 13.06 4.21
CA LYS A 190 2.57 13.46 5.48
C LYS A 190 3.06 12.65 6.67
N SER A 191 3.20 11.32 6.51
CA SER A 191 3.66 10.40 7.56
C SER A 191 5.07 10.77 8.05
N PHE A 192 6.01 10.95 7.13
CA PHE A 192 7.38 11.36 7.45
C PHE A 192 7.43 12.75 8.08
N THR A 193 6.73 13.73 7.49
CA THR A 193 6.71 15.12 7.98
C THR A 193 6.11 15.22 9.38
N SER A 194 5.02 14.51 9.66
CA SER A 194 4.39 14.51 10.99
C SER A 194 5.23 13.79 12.04
N LEU A 195 5.97 12.76 11.67
CA LEU A 195 6.94 12.13 12.57
C LEU A 195 8.17 13.04 12.82
N CYS A 196 8.57 13.86 11.85
CA CYS A 196 9.57 14.90 12.10
C CYS A 196 9.05 15.98 13.06
N CYS A 197 7.76 16.33 13.02
CA CYS A 197 7.14 17.17 14.05
C CYS A 197 7.26 16.53 15.45
N ALA A 198 7.00 15.23 15.55
CA ALA A 198 7.17 14.48 16.82
C ALA A 198 8.63 14.49 17.29
N LEU A 199 9.58 14.33 16.39
CA LEU A 199 11.00 14.35 16.68
C LEU A 199 11.44 15.72 17.25
N GLU A 200 11.05 16.80 16.58
CA GLU A 200 11.40 18.18 16.97
C GLU A 200 10.77 18.59 18.30
N MET A 201 9.54 18.16 18.61
CA MET A 201 8.96 18.36 19.93
C MET A 201 9.49 17.40 21.00
N LYS A 202 10.38 16.47 20.62
CA LYS A 202 10.97 15.45 21.50
C LYS A 202 9.93 14.53 22.15
N ALA A 203 8.86 14.22 21.41
CA ALA A 203 7.80 13.34 21.87
C ALA A 203 8.36 11.97 22.28
N GLN A 204 7.90 11.45 23.43
CA GLN A 204 8.22 10.10 23.89
C GLN A 204 7.18 9.11 23.36
N THR A 205 5.91 9.52 23.37
CA THR A 205 4.78 8.70 22.93
C THR A 205 3.99 9.43 21.86
N VAL A 206 3.99 8.86 20.66
CA VAL A 206 3.20 9.30 19.51
C VAL A 206 2.12 8.27 19.25
N LEU A 207 0.88 8.70 19.16
CA LEU A 207 -0.23 7.87 18.73
C LEU A 207 -0.71 8.30 17.35
N VAL A 208 -0.75 7.37 16.41
CA VAL A 208 -1.32 7.56 15.08
C VAL A 208 -2.65 6.82 15.03
N VAL A 209 -3.72 7.53 14.71
CA VAL A 209 -5.04 6.94 14.46
C VAL A 209 -5.42 7.20 13.01
N SER A 210 -5.65 6.14 12.24
CA SER A 210 -6.03 6.24 10.83
C SER A 210 -7.37 5.56 10.54
N ALA A 211 -8.13 6.14 9.59
CA ALA A 211 -9.35 5.53 9.11
C ALA A 211 -9.11 4.28 8.25
N LYS A 212 -7.86 4.06 7.79
CA LYS A 212 -7.49 2.99 6.86
C LYS A 212 -6.42 2.11 7.47
N ALA A 213 -6.66 0.81 7.45
CA ALA A 213 -5.69 -0.18 7.93
C ALA A 213 -4.50 -0.37 6.96
N ASP A 214 -4.71 -0.18 5.68
CA ASP A 214 -3.72 -0.38 4.61
C ASP A 214 -2.54 0.60 4.67
N VAL A 215 -2.70 1.75 5.32
CA VAL A 215 -1.59 2.72 5.51
C VAL A 215 -0.64 2.36 6.67
N LYS A 216 -0.98 1.36 7.48
CA LYS A 216 -0.15 0.93 8.62
C LYS A 216 1.28 0.61 8.21
N ASP A 217 1.43 -0.15 7.14
CA ASP A 217 2.75 -0.59 6.67
C ASP A 217 3.61 0.59 6.19
N GLU A 218 3.00 1.65 5.65
CA GLU A 218 3.71 2.89 5.30
C GLU A 218 4.24 3.60 6.55
N TRP A 219 3.42 3.72 7.60
CA TRP A 219 3.84 4.30 8.88
C TRP A 219 4.96 3.48 9.52
N LYS A 220 4.80 2.16 9.59
CA LYS A 220 5.80 1.22 10.13
C LYS A 220 7.11 1.34 9.36
N LYS A 221 7.06 1.28 8.02
CA LYS A 221 8.23 1.44 7.16
C LYS A 221 8.93 2.77 7.39
N THR A 222 8.19 3.86 7.55
CA THR A 222 8.78 5.18 7.82
C THR A 222 9.53 5.19 9.14
N VAL A 223 8.93 4.67 10.22
CA VAL A 223 9.57 4.60 11.54
C VAL A 223 10.78 3.68 11.53
N GLU A 224 10.70 2.54 10.85
CA GLU A 224 11.75 1.50 10.90
C GLU A 224 12.87 1.70 9.88
N SER A 225 12.63 2.42 8.76
CA SER A 225 13.64 2.59 7.70
C SER A 225 14.42 3.89 7.80
N ALA A 226 13.80 5.00 8.23
CA ALA A 226 14.49 6.27 8.33
C ALA A 226 15.38 6.32 9.59
N GLY A 227 16.64 6.67 9.41
CA GLY A 227 17.61 6.86 10.49
C GLY A 227 17.17 7.91 11.53
N ASN A 228 16.39 8.92 11.08
CA ASN A 228 15.80 9.97 11.92
C ASN A 228 15.08 9.41 13.15
N PHE A 229 14.43 8.25 13.01
CA PHE A 229 13.56 7.66 14.05
C PHE A 229 14.22 6.50 14.79
N SER A 230 15.55 6.42 14.80
CA SER A 230 16.31 5.33 15.43
C SER A 230 15.98 5.12 16.93
N ALA A 231 15.53 6.16 17.63
CA ALA A 231 15.13 6.10 19.02
C ALA A 231 13.67 5.60 19.22
N TYR A 232 12.89 5.50 18.14
CA TYR A 232 11.49 5.09 18.21
C TYR A 232 11.33 3.60 17.89
N VAL A 233 10.38 2.96 18.56
CA VAL A 233 9.85 1.64 18.22
C VAL A 233 8.43 1.78 17.71
N PHE A 234 8.05 0.95 16.75
CA PHE A 234 6.68 0.92 16.23
C PHE A 234 5.88 -0.14 16.99
N ILE A 235 4.70 0.22 17.45
CA ILE A 235 3.78 -0.64 18.22
C ILE A 235 2.46 -0.72 17.47
N GLU A 236 1.99 -1.94 17.23
CA GLU A 236 0.72 -2.21 16.57
C GLU A 236 -0.39 -2.52 17.58
N SER A 237 -1.64 -2.46 17.15
CA SER A 237 -2.79 -2.88 17.95
C SER A 237 -2.64 -4.30 18.52
N SER A 238 -2.06 -5.22 17.74
CA SER A 238 -1.77 -6.59 18.17
C SER A 238 -0.80 -6.67 19.34
N ASP A 239 0.17 -5.78 19.41
CA ASP A 239 1.15 -5.74 20.53
C ASP A 239 0.49 -5.28 21.82
N LEU A 240 -0.39 -4.27 21.73
CA LEU A 240 -1.18 -3.78 22.86
C LEU A 240 -2.15 -4.83 23.41
N LEU A 241 -2.69 -5.68 22.53
CA LEU A 241 -3.57 -6.78 22.90
C LEU A 241 -2.83 -7.96 23.52
N ALA A 242 -1.58 -8.19 23.08
CA ALA A 242 -0.74 -9.28 23.59
C ALA A 242 -0.10 -8.98 24.96
N ASN A 243 0.13 -7.70 25.26
CA ASN A 243 0.75 -7.26 26.51
C ASN A 243 0.10 -5.95 27.00
N GLU A 244 -0.62 -6.02 28.08
CA GLU A 244 -1.32 -4.87 28.70
C GLU A 244 -0.38 -3.77 29.22
N ASN A 245 0.92 -4.07 29.38
CA ASN A 245 1.91 -3.15 29.96
C ASN A 245 3.01 -2.76 28.93
N VAL A 246 2.79 -2.95 27.64
CA VAL A 246 3.82 -2.73 26.61
C VAL A 246 4.33 -1.29 26.58
N ILE A 247 3.47 -0.31 26.83
CA ILE A 247 3.83 1.12 26.84
C ILE A 247 4.76 1.39 28.03
N SER A 248 4.35 0.98 29.24
CA SER A 248 5.13 1.17 30.48
C SER A 248 6.47 0.44 30.41
N GLU A 249 6.52 -0.77 29.85
CA GLU A 249 7.75 -1.53 29.63
C GLU A 249 8.71 -0.79 28.69
N LYS A 250 8.23 -0.31 27.54
CA LYS A 250 9.05 0.45 26.59
C LYS A 250 9.53 1.78 27.16
N HIS A 251 8.72 2.45 27.97
CA HIS A 251 9.16 3.62 28.73
C HIS A 251 10.29 3.28 29.71
N SER A 252 10.18 2.17 30.41
CA SER A 252 11.22 1.71 31.36
C SER A 252 12.53 1.35 30.64
N GLU A 253 12.46 0.88 29.42
CA GLU A 253 13.61 0.63 28.53
C GLU A 253 14.23 1.94 27.94
N GLY A 254 13.62 3.09 28.23
CA GLY A 254 14.03 4.38 27.66
C GLY A 254 13.74 4.53 26.17
N LYS A 255 12.82 3.74 25.61
CA LYS A 255 12.41 3.78 24.22
C LYS A 255 11.31 4.81 24.00
N LYS A 256 11.39 5.49 22.87
CA LYS A 256 10.29 6.29 22.34
C LYS A 256 9.38 5.42 21.50
N MET A 257 8.11 5.76 21.38
CA MET A 257 7.13 4.92 20.73
C MET A 257 6.31 5.67 19.70
N VAL A 258 6.03 4.98 18.60
CA VAL A 258 4.96 5.33 17.64
C VAL A 258 3.95 4.19 17.68
N ILE A 259 2.79 4.45 18.23
CA ILE A 259 1.68 3.50 18.34
C ILE A 259 0.74 3.76 17.20
N PHE A 260 0.33 2.72 16.46
CA PHE A 260 -0.61 2.82 15.36
C PHE A 260 -1.90 2.07 15.66
N LEU A 261 -3.02 2.77 15.57
CA LEU A 261 -4.36 2.21 15.69
C LEU A 261 -5.21 2.60 14.48
N THR A 262 -6.16 1.76 14.15
CA THR A 262 -7.23 2.12 13.22
C THR A 262 -8.43 2.67 13.98
N LEU A 263 -9.34 3.35 13.27
CA LEU A 263 -10.62 3.74 13.86
C LEU A 263 -11.41 2.52 14.36
N GLN A 264 -11.26 1.37 13.71
CA GLN A 264 -11.91 0.11 14.12
C GLN A 264 -11.37 -0.42 15.46
N ASP A 265 -10.08 -0.21 15.76
CA ASP A 265 -9.49 -0.58 17.04
C ASP A 265 -10.08 0.25 18.20
N LEU A 266 -10.64 1.43 17.89
CA LEU A 266 -11.28 2.36 18.81
C LEU A 266 -12.82 2.25 18.83
N GLN A 267 -13.38 1.15 18.34
CA GLN A 267 -14.82 0.88 18.31
C GLN A 267 -15.20 -0.29 19.22
N GLY A 268 -16.44 -0.30 19.71
CA GLY A 268 -17.05 -1.37 20.49
C GLY A 268 -17.08 -1.14 22.01
N ASP A 269 -17.79 -1.99 22.73
CA ASP A 269 -18.18 -1.79 24.12
C ASP A 269 -17.05 -1.85 25.18
N ASN A 270 -15.87 -2.39 24.81
CA ASN A 270 -14.77 -2.63 25.76
C ASN A 270 -13.43 -1.99 25.32
N ILE A 271 -13.47 -0.84 24.68
CA ILE A 271 -12.27 -0.16 24.15
C ILE A 271 -11.28 0.18 25.26
N LYS A 272 -11.79 0.68 26.39
CA LYS A 272 -10.96 1.07 27.54
C LYS A 272 -10.26 -0.11 28.19
N ASP A 273 -10.88 -1.29 28.17
CA ASP A 273 -10.28 -2.50 28.72
C ASP A 273 -9.22 -3.07 27.77
N LYS A 274 -9.45 -2.98 26.45
CA LYS A 274 -8.51 -3.41 25.42
C LYS A 274 -7.25 -2.54 25.34
N HIS A 275 -7.39 -1.23 25.58
CA HIS A 275 -6.33 -0.24 25.42
C HIS A 275 -6.15 0.59 26.71
N LYS A 276 -6.24 -0.07 27.86
CA LYS A 276 -6.27 0.57 29.19
C LYS A 276 -5.08 1.49 29.43
N GLU A 277 -3.88 1.06 29.08
CA GLU A 277 -2.66 1.87 29.20
C GLU A 277 -2.76 3.16 28.38
N LEU A 278 -3.25 3.06 27.14
CA LEU A 278 -3.36 4.19 26.24
C LEU A 278 -4.28 5.30 26.75
N PHE A 279 -5.37 4.92 27.44
CA PHE A 279 -6.32 5.89 28.04
C PHE A 279 -5.88 6.38 29.41
N GLY A 280 -4.93 5.68 30.05
CA GLY A 280 -4.34 6.07 31.33
C GLY A 280 -3.12 6.97 31.21
N GLU A 281 -2.45 6.94 30.08
CA GLU A 281 -1.20 7.66 29.81
C GLU A 281 -1.45 9.01 29.13
N GLN A 282 -0.53 9.95 29.28
CA GLN A 282 -0.54 11.18 28.50
C GLN A 282 0.27 11.02 27.23
N ILE A 283 -0.40 11.09 26.07
CA ILE A 283 0.21 11.05 24.75
C ILE A 283 0.83 12.41 24.42
N ASP A 284 2.09 12.44 23.99
CA ASP A 284 2.74 13.70 23.62
C ASP A 284 2.17 14.28 22.34
N LEU A 285 2.03 13.43 21.31
CA LEU A 285 1.46 13.81 20.01
C LEU A 285 0.46 12.76 19.55
N LEU A 286 -0.78 13.18 19.35
CA LEU A 286 -1.81 12.41 18.67
C LEU A 286 -1.90 12.88 17.21
N ILE A 287 -1.64 12.00 16.29
CA ILE A 287 -1.79 12.22 14.85
C ILE A 287 -3.08 11.54 14.40
N VAL A 288 -4.00 12.31 13.84
CA VAL A 288 -5.25 11.80 13.27
C VAL A 288 -5.15 11.88 11.74
N ASP A 289 -4.96 10.71 11.13
CA ASP A 289 -4.80 10.62 9.67
C ASP A 289 -6.16 10.48 8.99
N GLU A 290 -6.33 11.21 7.88
CA GLU A 290 -7.58 11.25 7.11
C GLU A 290 -8.78 11.79 7.92
N THR A 291 -8.59 12.86 8.67
CA THR A 291 -9.59 13.52 9.56
C THR A 291 -10.93 13.83 8.89
N HIS A 292 -10.96 13.93 7.56
CA HIS A 292 -12.20 14.23 6.81
C HIS A 292 -13.29 13.15 6.94
N PHE A 293 -12.99 11.97 7.48
CA PHE A 293 -14.00 10.94 7.74
C PHE A 293 -14.93 11.32 8.90
N GLY A 294 -14.39 11.87 10.01
CA GLY A 294 -15.20 12.38 11.12
C GLY A 294 -16.12 13.54 10.71
N ALA A 295 -15.59 14.51 9.95
CA ALA A 295 -16.38 15.62 9.40
C ALA A 295 -17.48 15.16 8.41
N ARG A 296 -17.31 14.02 7.72
CA ARG A 296 -18.34 13.40 6.88
C ARG A 296 -19.52 12.90 7.70
N ALA A 297 -19.27 12.18 8.77
CA ALA A 297 -20.31 11.59 9.62
C ALA A 297 -21.20 12.70 10.23
N GLU A 298 -20.57 13.76 10.73
CA GLU A 298 -21.30 14.89 11.33
C GLU A 298 -22.13 15.71 10.31
N SER A 299 -21.58 15.93 9.11
CA SER A 299 -22.28 16.64 8.03
C SER A 299 -23.44 15.81 7.46
N PHE A 300 -23.28 14.50 7.32
CA PHE A 300 -24.35 13.59 6.85
C PHE A 300 -25.48 13.50 7.87
N GLY A 301 -25.17 13.39 9.15
CA GLY A 301 -26.16 13.40 10.23
C GLY A 301 -26.97 14.71 10.27
N LYS A 302 -26.36 15.85 9.99
CA LYS A 302 -27.04 17.16 9.90
C LYS A 302 -27.89 17.29 8.62
N ILE A 303 -27.41 16.77 7.48
CA ILE A 303 -28.13 16.78 6.21
C ILE A 303 -29.37 15.87 6.27
N LEU A 304 -29.24 14.68 6.84
CA LEU A 304 -30.38 13.74 7.00
C LEU A 304 -31.45 14.29 7.95
N LYS A 305 -31.04 14.95 9.03
CA LYS A 305 -32.00 15.62 9.95
C LYS A 305 -32.73 16.81 9.33
N ASN A 306 -32.07 17.54 8.41
CA ASN A 306 -32.66 18.74 7.77
C ASN A 306 -33.44 18.45 6.49
N ALA A 307 -33.27 17.29 5.88
CA ALA A 307 -33.82 17.00 4.55
C ALA A 307 -35.18 16.28 4.56
N GLY A 308 -35.76 15.91 5.70
CA GLY A 308 -37.14 15.37 5.82
C GLY A 308 -37.39 14.20 4.83
N TYR A 309 -36.50 13.22 4.77
CA TYR A 309 -36.63 12.13 3.80
C TYR A 309 -37.78 11.18 4.14
N ASP A 310 -38.62 10.91 3.15
CA ASP A 310 -39.73 9.97 3.19
C ASP A 310 -39.24 8.50 3.16
N LYS A 311 -40.01 7.63 3.79
CA LYS A 311 -39.72 6.25 4.21
C LYS A 311 -39.41 5.18 3.13
N ALA A 312 -39.06 5.54 1.90
CA ALA A 312 -38.94 4.57 0.80
C ALA A 312 -37.56 3.89 0.65
N ASP A 313 -36.52 4.36 1.34
CA ASP A 313 -35.13 3.87 1.16
C ASP A 313 -34.50 3.27 2.44
N GLU A 314 -35.30 2.79 3.39
CA GLU A 314 -34.83 2.33 4.72
C GLU A 314 -33.73 1.26 4.69
N LYS A 315 -33.65 0.43 3.65
CA LYS A 315 -32.62 -0.63 3.57
C LYS A 315 -31.23 -0.17 3.12
N ASN A 316 -31.13 0.92 2.34
CA ASN A 316 -29.86 1.49 1.94
C ASN A 316 -29.37 2.55 2.93
N ILE A 317 -30.30 3.17 3.64
CA ILE A 317 -30.04 4.14 4.70
C ILE A 317 -29.48 3.42 5.93
N SER A 318 -29.99 2.23 6.30
CA SER A 318 -29.50 1.49 7.48
C SER A 318 -28.03 1.07 7.37
N LYS A 319 -27.56 0.64 6.19
CA LYS A 319 -26.13 0.32 6.00
C LYS A 319 -25.22 1.54 6.05
N LEU A 320 -25.70 2.69 5.53
CA LEU A 320 -24.96 3.96 5.59
C LEU A 320 -25.04 4.59 6.99
N GLU A 321 -26.10 4.32 7.74
CA GLU A 321 -26.24 4.73 9.13
C GLU A 321 -25.33 3.91 10.06
N ASP A 322 -25.21 2.60 9.87
CA ASP A 322 -24.34 1.73 10.65
C ASP A 322 -22.86 2.14 10.47
N GLU A 323 -22.38 2.32 9.23
CA GLU A 323 -21.02 2.79 8.95
C GLU A 323 -20.74 4.21 9.47
N ASN A 324 -21.74 5.09 9.49
CA ASN A 324 -21.59 6.45 9.99
C ASN A 324 -21.70 6.54 11.52
N ILE A 325 -22.47 5.68 12.17
CA ILE A 325 -22.56 5.57 13.63
C ILE A 325 -21.21 5.12 14.18
N ASP A 326 -20.61 4.10 13.60
CA ASP A 326 -19.29 3.58 13.99
C ASP A 326 -18.19 4.65 13.90
N LEU A 327 -18.21 5.49 12.85
CA LEU A 327 -17.25 6.59 12.69
C LEU A 327 -17.46 7.71 13.72
N VAL A 328 -18.70 7.99 14.11
CA VAL A 328 -19.02 8.98 15.16
C VAL A 328 -18.56 8.49 16.52
N GLU A 329 -18.73 7.21 16.83
CA GLU A 329 -18.25 6.60 18.08
C GLU A 329 -16.73 6.68 18.19
N ALA A 330 -16.02 6.34 17.12
CA ALA A 330 -14.55 6.43 17.08
C ALA A 330 -14.05 7.87 17.28
N ASP A 331 -14.70 8.88 16.70
CA ASP A 331 -14.34 10.30 16.88
C ASP A 331 -14.54 10.74 18.34
N VAL A 332 -15.60 10.25 19.00
CA VAL A 332 -15.83 10.49 20.42
C VAL A 332 -14.73 9.87 21.29
N GLU A 333 -14.28 8.66 20.96
CA GLU A 333 -13.20 8.00 21.71
C GLU A 333 -11.84 8.69 21.49
N ILE A 334 -11.53 9.11 20.26
CA ILE A 334 -10.32 9.91 19.97
C ILE A 334 -10.28 11.19 20.82
N LYS A 335 -11.43 11.86 20.99
CA LYS A 335 -11.53 13.08 21.80
C LYS A 335 -11.27 12.83 23.29
N LYS A 336 -11.48 11.60 23.79
CA LYS A 336 -11.20 11.20 25.17
C LYS A 336 -9.73 10.89 25.44
N ILE A 337 -8.92 10.67 24.40
CA ILE A 337 -7.48 10.42 24.56
C ILE A 337 -6.81 11.68 25.08
N ASN A 338 -6.05 11.52 26.18
CA ASN A 338 -5.31 12.62 26.79
C ASN A 338 -4.03 12.91 25.99
N ALA A 339 -4.09 13.84 25.05
CA ALA A 339 -2.95 14.23 24.20
C ALA A 339 -2.55 15.69 24.46
N LYS A 340 -1.23 15.94 24.56
CA LYS A 340 -0.71 17.32 24.69
C LYS A 340 -0.95 18.11 23.43
N ILE A 341 -0.65 17.52 22.28
CA ILE A 341 -0.83 18.13 20.95
C ILE A 341 -1.61 17.14 20.09
N ARG A 342 -2.52 17.66 19.27
CA ARG A 342 -3.26 16.95 18.25
C ARG A 342 -2.90 17.49 16.89
N LEU A 343 -2.46 16.62 15.98
CA LEU A 343 -2.13 16.97 14.61
C LEU A 343 -3.05 16.20 13.67
N HIS A 344 -3.91 16.92 12.99
CA HIS A 344 -4.83 16.39 12.00
C HIS A 344 -4.20 16.41 10.62
N LEU A 345 -4.21 15.28 9.92
CA LEU A 345 -3.72 15.17 8.54
C LEU A 345 -4.89 15.06 7.57
N SER A 346 -4.84 15.79 6.47
CA SER A 346 -5.85 15.71 5.42
C SER A 346 -5.28 15.94 4.03
N GLY A 347 -5.78 15.15 3.07
CA GLY A 347 -5.56 15.35 1.63
C GLY A 347 -6.68 16.14 0.93
N THR A 348 -7.79 16.45 1.64
CA THR A 348 -8.97 17.12 1.07
C THR A 348 -9.42 18.33 1.92
N PRO A 349 -9.06 19.56 1.52
CA PRO A 349 -9.16 20.74 2.39
C PRO A 349 -10.59 21.24 2.63
N TYR A 350 -11.45 21.10 1.63
CA TYR A 350 -12.70 21.87 1.57
C TYR A 350 -13.68 21.58 2.70
N ARG A 351 -13.67 20.40 3.29
CA ARG A 351 -14.63 20.01 4.33
C ARG A 351 -14.19 20.40 5.73
N ILE A 352 -12.89 20.40 5.98
CA ILE A 352 -12.31 20.74 7.27
C ILE A 352 -12.32 22.26 7.46
N LEU A 353 -12.01 23.00 6.40
CA LEU A 353 -12.00 24.48 6.45
C LEU A 353 -13.41 25.09 6.53
N MET A 354 -14.45 24.32 6.19
CA MET A 354 -15.86 24.77 6.33
C MET A 354 -16.45 24.50 7.72
N GLY A 355 -15.82 23.66 8.52
CA GLY A 355 -16.21 23.44 9.91
C GLY A 355 -15.29 24.26 10.80
N SER A 356 -15.76 25.20 11.55
CA SER A 356 -15.07 26.15 12.41
C SER A 356 -14.12 25.59 13.51
N GLU A 357 -13.55 24.41 13.29
CA GLU A 357 -12.69 23.71 14.27
C GLU A 357 -11.26 24.21 14.30
N PHE A 358 -10.77 24.82 13.20
CA PHE A 358 -9.39 25.30 13.08
C PHE A 358 -9.36 26.78 12.73
N GLU A 359 -8.59 27.53 13.45
CA GLU A 359 -8.24 28.91 13.11
C GLU A 359 -7.10 28.92 12.08
N LYS A 360 -6.81 30.06 11.49
CA LYS A 360 -5.74 30.19 10.48
C LYS A 360 -4.37 29.82 11.08
N GLU A 361 -4.16 30.14 12.32
CA GLU A 361 -2.94 29.90 13.10
C GLU A 361 -2.75 28.43 13.48
N ASP A 362 -3.81 27.61 13.39
CA ASP A 362 -3.76 26.16 13.60
C ASP A 362 -3.30 25.41 12.34
N ILE A 363 -3.34 26.06 11.18
CA ILE A 363 -2.97 25.44 9.91
C ILE A 363 -1.46 25.55 9.72
N ILE A 364 -0.76 24.45 9.97
CA ILE A 364 0.71 24.39 9.88
C ILE A 364 1.22 24.16 8.46
N SER A 365 0.37 23.64 7.58
CA SER A 365 0.69 23.42 6.17
C SER A 365 -0.58 23.46 5.33
N PHE A 366 -0.49 24.12 4.18
CA PHE A 366 -1.53 24.14 3.16
C PHE A 366 -0.87 24.04 1.80
N VAL A 367 -0.55 22.79 1.39
CA VAL A 367 0.15 22.51 0.14
C VAL A 367 -0.77 21.83 -0.84
N GLN A 368 -0.98 22.49 -1.98
CA GLN A 368 -1.74 21.97 -3.11
C GLN A 368 -0.81 21.38 -4.17
N PHE A 369 -1.38 20.69 -5.11
CA PHE A 369 -0.63 20.12 -6.23
C PHE A 369 0.10 21.19 -7.06
N SER A 370 -0.57 22.34 -7.29
CA SER A 370 0.01 23.50 -7.98
C SER A 370 1.26 24.06 -7.30
N ASP A 371 1.34 23.93 -5.97
CA ASP A 371 2.49 24.45 -5.22
C ASP A 371 3.69 23.54 -5.43
N ILE A 372 3.48 22.23 -5.44
CA ILE A 372 4.54 21.25 -5.76
C ILE A 372 5.10 21.49 -7.17
N VAL A 373 4.22 21.69 -8.17
CA VAL A 373 4.64 21.95 -9.55
C VAL A 373 5.48 23.21 -9.63
N LYS A 374 5.08 24.28 -8.95
CA LYS A 374 5.86 25.53 -8.92
C LYS A 374 7.24 25.33 -8.30
N GLU A 375 7.34 24.62 -7.19
CA GLU A 375 8.61 24.37 -6.53
C GLU A 375 9.52 23.50 -7.40
N GLN A 376 8.97 22.50 -8.12
CA GLN A 376 9.66 21.69 -9.10
C GLN A 376 10.24 22.56 -10.23
N GLU A 377 9.40 23.39 -10.84
CA GLU A 377 9.80 24.31 -11.91
C GLU A 377 10.83 25.35 -11.47
N GLU A 378 10.70 25.85 -10.23
CA GLU A 378 11.67 26.79 -9.65
C GLU A 378 13.03 26.14 -9.42
N TRP A 379 13.04 24.91 -8.94
CA TRP A 379 14.26 24.15 -8.75
C TRP A 379 14.97 23.90 -10.09
N ASP A 380 14.22 23.41 -11.10
CA ASP A 380 14.74 23.17 -12.44
C ASP A 380 15.32 24.44 -13.05
N ARG A 381 14.61 25.58 -12.90
CA ARG A 381 15.08 26.87 -13.39
C ARG A 381 16.38 27.34 -12.74
N LYS A 382 16.53 27.08 -11.44
CA LYS A 382 17.76 27.45 -10.69
C LYS A 382 18.98 26.61 -11.11
N HIS A 383 18.76 25.39 -11.57
CA HIS A 383 19.83 24.44 -11.89
C HIS A 383 20.00 24.20 -13.39
N LEU A 384 19.25 24.91 -14.25
CA LEU A 384 19.21 24.73 -15.71
C LEU A 384 20.60 24.77 -16.39
N ASN A 385 21.56 25.50 -15.83
CA ASN A 385 22.91 25.68 -16.38
C ASN A 385 23.98 25.01 -15.52
N ASN A 386 23.63 24.06 -14.68
CA ASN A 386 24.57 23.36 -13.82
C ASN A 386 24.74 21.92 -14.30
N ASP A 387 25.83 21.66 -15.04
CA ASP A 387 26.14 20.35 -15.62
C ASP A 387 26.42 19.26 -14.56
N ASP A 388 26.65 19.64 -13.31
CA ASP A 388 26.90 18.70 -12.19
C ASP A 388 25.62 18.23 -11.51
N VAL A 389 24.46 18.74 -11.90
CA VAL A 389 23.15 18.44 -11.30
C VAL A 389 22.27 17.70 -12.31
N ASN A 390 21.75 16.56 -11.88
CA ASN A 390 20.88 15.76 -12.70
C ASN A 390 19.40 16.05 -12.41
N GLU A 391 18.53 15.71 -13.32
CA GLU A 391 17.07 15.85 -13.17
C GLU A 391 16.52 15.14 -11.90
N TRP A 392 17.11 13.97 -11.57
CA TRP A 392 16.71 13.20 -10.38
C TRP A 392 17.22 13.79 -9.06
N ASP A 393 18.08 14.80 -9.08
CA ASP A 393 18.51 15.53 -7.88
C ASP A 393 17.45 16.53 -7.43
N ASN A 394 16.43 16.79 -8.29
CA ASN A 394 15.28 17.61 -7.91
C ASN A 394 14.51 16.91 -6.79
N PRO A 395 14.29 17.54 -5.61
CA PRO A 395 13.55 16.95 -4.50
C PRO A 395 12.11 16.51 -4.84
N TYR A 396 11.57 17.01 -5.94
CA TYR A 396 10.23 16.71 -6.45
C TYR A 396 10.25 15.82 -7.68
N TYR A 397 11.41 15.24 -8.06
CA TYR A 397 11.52 14.34 -9.19
C TYR A 397 10.56 13.14 -9.06
N GLY A 398 9.93 12.79 -10.16
CA GLY A 398 8.94 11.70 -10.17
C GLY A 398 7.62 12.01 -9.45
N PHE A 399 7.37 13.25 -9.05
CA PHE A 399 6.06 13.65 -8.55
C PHE A 399 5.04 13.58 -9.69
N PRO A 400 3.88 12.90 -9.51
CA PRO A 400 2.92 12.69 -10.59
C PRO A 400 2.33 14.01 -11.05
N GLN A 401 2.21 14.19 -12.34
CA GLN A 401 1.45 15.29 -12.91
C GLN A 401 -0.04 15.02 -12.78
N MET A 402 -0.80 16.02 -12.32
CA MET A 402 -2.24 15.96 -12.31
C MET A 402 -2.79 16.56 -13.59
N VAL A 403 -3.30 15.73 -14.48
CA VAL A 403 -4.02 16.18 -15.67
C VAL A 403 -5.52 16.26 -15.35
N ARG A 404 -6.07 17.45 -15.39
CA ARG A 404 -7.50 17.68 -15.17
C ARG A 404 -8.21 17.67 -16.52
N PHE A 405 -9.00 16.66 -16.76
CA PHE A 405 -9.89 16.62 -17.92
C PHE A 405 -11.20 17.33 -17.60
N ALA A 406 -11.54 18.37 -18.37
CA ALA A 406 -12.86 18.97 -18.35
C ALA A 406 -13.72 18.29 -19.42
N PHE A 407 -14.62 17.42 -19.01
CA PHE A 407 -15.57 16.79 -19.93
C PHE A 407 -16.65 17.81 -20.31
N ASN A 408 -16.72 18.17 -21.58
CA ASN A 408 -17.78 19.01 -22.11
C ASN A 408 -18.81 18.13 -22.85
N PRO A 409 -19.91 17.75 -22.20
CA PRO A 409 -20.86 16.81 -22.77
C PRO A 409 -21.48 17.38 -24.05
N ASN A 410 -21.62 16.55 -25.08
CA ASN A 410 -22.28 16.92 -26.31
C ASN A 410 -23.76 17.34 -26.10
N LYS A 411 -24.39 17.93 -27.13
CA LYS A 411 -25.77 18.45 -27.01
C LYS A 411 -26.80 17.38 -26.58
N SER A 412 -26.61 16.13 -26.98
CA SER A 412 -27.48 15.00 -26.58
C SER A 412 -27.31 14.65 -25.10
N SER A 413 -26.07 14.54 -24.65
CA SER A 413 -25.74 14.27 -23.24
C SER A 413 -26.22 15.40 -22.32
N ARG A 414 -26.09 16.68 -22.75
CA ARG A 414 -26.62 17.83 -21.99
C ARG A 414 -28.13 17.73 -21.80
N LYS A 415 -28.88 17.38 -22.85
CA LYS A 415 -30.35 17.20 -22.77
C LYS A 415 -30.71 16.06 -21.81
N LYS A 416 -29.99 14.95 -21.86
CA LYS A 416 -30.17 13.83 -20.90
C LYS A 416 -29.85 14.26 -19.47
N MET A 417 -28.77 14.99 -19.25
CA MET A 417 -28.39 15.52 -17.93
C MET A 417 -29.43 16.50 -17.38
N GLU A 418 -29.97 17.40 -18.23
CA GLU A 418 -31.04 18.31 -17.83
C GLU A 418 -32.35 17.57 -17.48
N ALA A 419 -32.70 16.53 -18.24
CA ALA A 419 -33.86 15.70 -17.94
C ALA A 419 -33.69 14.95 -16.61
N LEU A 420 -32.53 14.37 -16.35
CA LEU A 420 -32.19 13.71 -15.08
C LEU A 420 -32.18 14.69 -13.90
N ARG A 421 -31.64 15.91 -14.10
CA ARG A 421 -31.64 16.95 -13.08
C ARG A 421 -33.05 17.43 -12.73
N LYS A 422 -33.94 17.52 -13.72
CA LYS A 422 -35.36 17.87 -13.51
C LYS A 422 -36.12 16.76 -12.76
N SER A 423 -35.71 15.51 -12.89
CA SER A 423 -36.26 14.38 -12.14
C SER A 423 -35.62 14.16 -10.76
N GLY A 424 -34.74 15.07 -10.31
CA GLY A 424 -34.10 14.99 -9.00
C GLY A 424 -32.93 14.00 -8.91
N VAL A 425 -32.51 13.41 -10.03
CA VAL A 425 -31.40 12.44 -10.07
C VAL A 425 -30.09 13.20 -10.29
N SER A 426 -29.18 13.12 -9.34
CA SER A 426 -27.80 13.57 -9.53
C SER A 426 -27.03 12.55 -10.36
N PHE A 427 -26.21 13.04 -11.31
CA PHE A 427 -25.34 12.19 -12.10
C PHE A 427 -24.20 11.70 -11.21
N ALA A 428 -24.29 10.45 -10.73
CA ALA A 428 -23.29 9.83 -9.90
C ALA A 428 -22.53 8.74 -10.70
N PHE A 429 -21.23 8.57 -10.42
CA PHE A 429 -20.44 7.47 -11.00
C PHE A 429 -21.08 6.10 -10.78
N SER A 430 -21.79 5.92 -9.66
CA SER A 430 -22.57 4.71 -9.36
C SER A 430 -23.63 4.38 -10.43
N LYS A 431 -24.15 5.40 -11.13
CA LYS A 431 -25.10 5.20 -12.23
C LYS A 431 -24.42 4.77 -13.54
N LEU A 432 -23.20 5.24 -13.78
CA LEU A 432 -22.40 4.79 -14.91
C LEU A 432 -22.07 3.29 -14.79
N PHE A 433 -21.66 2.86 -13.59
CA PHE A 433 -21.29 1.48 -13.28
C PHE A 433 -22.47 0.64 -12.73
N GLU A 434 -23.71 1.01 -13.03
CA GLU A 434 -24.89 0.26 -12.59
C GLU A 434 -24.93 -1.11 -13.31
N PRO A 435 -24.88 -2.24 -12.54
CA PRO A 435 -24.92 -3.57 -13.14
C PRO A 435 -26.31 -3.91 -13.65
N ILE A 436 -26.40 -4.68 -14.74
CA ILE A 436 -27.66 -5.23 -15.20
C ILE A 436 -28.13 -6.26 -14.17
N SER A 437 -29.33 -6.08 -13.63
CA SER A 437 -29.99 -7.09 -12.78
C SER A 437 -30.32 -8.33 -13.61
N ILE A 438 -29.46 -9.34 -13.56
CA ILE A 438 -29.75 -10.64 -14.15
C ILE A 438 -30.69 -11.35 -13.16
N LYS A 439 -31.95 -11.58 -13.54
CA LYS A 439 -32.82 -12.55 -12.85
C LYS A 439 -32.05 -13.87 -12.80
N LYS A 440 -31.95 -14.45 -11.60
CA LYS A 440 -31.25 -15.71 -11.35
C LYS A 440 -31.80 -16.79 -12.29
N ASP A 441 -31.18 -17.02 -13.40
CA ASP A 441 -31.31 -18.21 -14.20
C ASP A 441 -30.09 -19.10 -13.89
N THR A 442 -30.36 -20.29 -13.38
CA THR A 442 -29.44 -21.10 -12.58
C THR A 442 -28.37 -21.81 -13.39
N ASN A 443 -28.17 -21.48 -14.69
CA ASN A 443 -27.26 -22.24 -15.56
C ASN A 443 -26.27 -21.44 -16.40
N HIS A 444 -26.12 -20.15 -16.17
CA HIS A 444 -25.12 -19.38 -16.91
C HIS A 444 -24.18 -18.68 -15.92
N GLN A 445 -22.88 -19.02 -15.99
CA GLN A 445 -21.78 -18.16 -15.55
C GLN A 445 -21.78 -16.89 -16.44
N GLY A 446 -22.84 -16.08 -16.27
CA GLY A 446 -22.98 -14.84 -17.02
C GLY A 446 -21.99 -13.81 -16.49
N HIS A 447 -21.11 -13.33 -17.35
CA HIS A 447 -20.35 -12.13 -17.10
C HIS A 447 -21.31 -11.00 -16.69
N LYS A 448 -21.08 -10.40 -15.52
CA LYS A 448 -21.85 -9.25 -15.06
C LYS A 448 -21.63 -8.12 -16.05
N LYS A 449 -22.67 -7.69 -16.75
CA LYS A 449 -22.63 -6.55 -17.68
C LYS A 449 -23.16 -5.32 -16.98
N PHE A 450 -22.69 -4.17 -17.42
CA PHE A 450 -23.17 -2.87 -16.98
C PHE A 450 -24.26 -2.35 -17.92
N ILE A 451 -25.21 -1.57 -17.38
CA ILE A 451 -26.25 -0.93 -18.19
C ILE A 451 -25.64 0.01 -19.23
N ASN A 452 -24.59 0.72 -18.83
CA ASN A 452 -23.88 1.71 -19.64
C ASN A 452 -22.51 1.17 -20.10
N GLU A 453 -22.45 -0.10 -20.54
CA GLU A 453 -21.19 -0.77 -20.91
C GLU A 453 -20.41 -0.02 -22.00
N HIS A 454 -21.13 0.57 -22.97
CA HIS A 454 -20.52 1.32 -24.06
C HIS A 454 -19.81 2.60 -23.57
N GLU A 455 -20.46 3.33 -22.69
CA GLU A 455 -19.91 4.54 -22.07
C GLU A 455 -18.71 4.23 -21.16
N ILE A 456 -18.75 3.10 -20.46
CA ILE A 456 -17.63 2.61 -19.65
C ILE A 456 -16.45 2.24 -20.55
N LEU A 457 -16.68 1.53 -21.64
CA LEU A 457 -15.63 1.18 -22.59
C LEU A 457 -15.02 2.42 -23.26
N ASP A 458 -15.82 3.41 -23.59
CA ASP A 458 -15.32 4.68 -24.14
C ASP A 458 -14.48 5.45 -23.11
N LEU A 459 -14.89 5.45 -21.84
CA LEU A 459 -14.11 6.03 -20.74
C LEU A 459 -12.77 5.30 -20.55
N LEU A 460 -12.79 3.97 -20.57
CA LEU A 460 -11.57 3.16 -20.46
C LEU A 460 -10.61 3.38 -21.64
N LYS A 461 -11.12 3.52 -22.86
CA LYS A 461 -10.29 3.85 -24.04
C LYS A 461 -9.62 5.22 -23.92
N VAL A 462 -10.28 6.19 -23.28
CA VAL A 462 -9.68 7.49 -22.98
C VAL A 462 -8.57 7.36 -21.93
N ILE A 463 -8.80 6.54 -20.90
CA ILE A 463 -7.84 6.34 -19.81
C ILE A 463 -6.59 5.57 -20.27
N ASP A 464 -6.77 4.52 -21.09
CA ASP A 464 -5.66 3.70 -21.58
C ASP A 464 -4.96 4.29 -22.82
N GLY A 465 -5.53 5.38 -23.39
CA GLY A 465 -5.00 6.07 -24.55
C GLY A 465 -5.06 5.25 -25.84
N SER A 466 -5.90 4.21 -25.89
CA SER A 466 -6.07 3.34 -27.06
C SER A 466 -6.97 3.95 -28.13
N LYS A 467 -7.71 5.01 -27.83
CA LYS A 467 -8.46 5.78 -28.81
C LYS A 467 -7.54 6.80 -29.45
N GLU A 468 -7.24 6.61 -30.73
CA GLU A 468 -6.57 7.61 -31.58
C GLU A 468 -7.51 8.80 -31.81
N ASP A 469 -7.75 9.58 -30.79
CA ASP A 469 -8.40 10.87 -30.92
C ASP A 469 -7.27 11.91 -31.03
N GLU A 470 -6.86 12.19 -32.30
CA GLU A 470 -5.78 13.14 -32.60
C GLU A 470 -6.04 14.52 -31.97
N GLU A 471 -7.31 14.93 -31.80
CA GLU A 471 -7.67 16.15 -31.10
C GLU A 471 -7.35 16.10 -29.60
N LEU A 472 -7.51 14.94 -28.96
CA LEU A 472 -7.24 14.78 -27.51
C LEU A 472 -5.73 14.64 -27.25
N LEU A 473 -5.01 13.96 -28.13
CA LEU A 473 -3.56 13.77 -28.03
C LEU A 473 -2.81 15.06 -28.40
N GLY A 474 -3.32 15.86 -29.34
CA GLY A 474 -2.78 17.19 -29.67
C GLY A 474 -2.94 18.22 -28.53
N PHE A 475 -3.92 18.04 -27.65
CA PHE A 475 -4.13 18.91 -26.48
C PHE A 475 -3.16 18.60 -25.32
N LEU A 476 -2.57 17.38 -25.32
CA LEU A 476 -1.74 16.91 -24.22
C LEU A 476 -0.25 17.07 -24.47
N ASP A 477 0.15 17.48 -25.71
CA ASP A 477 1.55 17.54 -26.16
C ASP A 477 2.36 16.28 -25.73
N TYR A 478 1.73 15.10 -25.90
CA TYR A 478 2.16 13.85 -25.29
C TYR A 478 3.19 13.19 -26.21
N ASP A 479 4.45 13.26 -25.84
CA ASP A 479 5.50 12.43 -26.45
C ASP A 479 5.25 10.95 -26.11
N LYS A 480 4.96 10.11 -27.12
CA LYS A 480 4.72 8.68 -27.00
C LYS A 480 5.86 7.91 -26.32
N ASN A 481 7.01 8.54 -26.09
CA ASN A 481 8.21 7.94 -25.50
C ASN A 481 8.28 8.08 -23.97
N GLN A 482 7.38 8.81 -23.32
CA GLN A 482 7.36 8.98 -21.85
C GLN A 482 6.47 7.97 -21.11
N ARG A 483 5.96 6.92 -21.77
CA ARG A 483 5.33 5.80 -21.08
C ARG A 483 6.42 4.88 -20.51
N ARG A 484 6.92 5.19 -19.33
CA ARG A 484 7.60 4.22 -18.46
C ARG A 484 7.21 4.47 -17.01
#